data_548fbaec88a4b42af082898577afcbc1
#
_entry.id   548fbaec88a4b42af082898577afcbc1
#
_cell.length_a   1.000
_cell.length_b   1.000
_cell.length_c   1.000
_cell.angle_alpha   90.00
_cell.angle_beta   90.00
_cell.angle_gamma   90.00
#
_symmetry.space_group_name_H-M   'P 1'
#
loop_
_entity.id
_entity.type
_entity.pdbx_description
1 polymer ?
#
loop_
_entity_poly.entity_id
_entity_poly.type
_entity_poly.pdbx_seq_one_letter_code
_entity_poly.pdbx_strand_id
1 'polypeptide(L)'
;MILTSDKPRSGWITTGPRTKEFEHLLAMCCGTDKVVCLNSATACMELILRVLGIGPGDEVITSAYTYTASASVICHVGAKLVLVDTAPNSFEMDYSNKSDYSRGFRRCNL
;
A
#
# COMPACT_ATOMS: atom_id res chain seq x y z
N MET A 1 12.12 3.43 -12.91
CA MET A 1 13.09 2.38 -12.51
C MET A 1 14.45 2.76 -13.10
N ILE A 2 15.32 3.33 -12.31
CA ILE A 2 16.70 3.62 -12.75
C ILE A 2 17.50 2.33 -12.56
N LEU A 3 17.60 1.54 -13.62
CA LEU A 3 18.56 0.45 -13.70
C LEU A 3 19.96 1.07 -13.82
N THR A 4 20.60 1.34 -12.70
CA THR A 4 21.99 1.73 -12.72
C THR A 4 22.83 0.48 -12.93
N SER A 5 23.47 0.40 -14.09
CA SER A 5 24.46 -0.63 -14.46
C SER A 5 25.62 -0.75 -13.46
N ASP A 6 25.70 0.14 -12.48
CA ASP A 6 26.78 0.22 -11.50
C ASP A 6 26.59 -0.69 -10.28
N LYS A 7 25.39 -1.19 -10.01
CA LYS A 7 25.13 -2.06 -8.83
C LYS A 7 26.01 -3.33 -8.82
N PRO A 8 26.10 -4.09 -9.93
CA PRO A 8 26.95 -5.29 -9.96
C PRO A 8 28.45 -4.99 -9.78
N ARG A 9 28.89 -3.82 -10.25
CA ARG A 9 30.31 -3.41 -10.15
C ARG A 9 30.68 -2.90 -8.76
N SER A 10 29.73 -2.38 -8.00
CA SER A 10 29.95 -1.89 -6.63
C SER A 10 30.00 -3.00 -5.57
N GLY A 11 29.69 -4.25 -5.94
CA GLY A 11 29.62 -5.38 -5.00
C GLY A 11 28.38 -5.38 -4.08
N TRP A 12 27.49 -4.40 -4.20
CA TRP A 12 26.27 -4.33 -3.42
C TRP A 12 25.09 -5.03 -4.13
N ILE A 13 24.74 -6.22 -3.67
CA ILE A 13 23.65 -7.03 -4.23
C ILE A 13 22.31 -6.77 -3.50
N THR A 14 22.39 -6.29 -2.26
CA THR A 14 21.22 -6.00 -1.39
C THR A 14 21.04 -4.50 -1.19
N THR A 15 20.33 -4.09 -0.13
CA THR A 15 20.15 -2.69 0.26
C THR A 15 21.50 -2.01 0.49
N GLY A 16 21.82 -1.00 -0.31
CA GLY A 16 23.12 -0.33 -0.31
C GLY A 16 23.00 1.19 -0.13
N PRO A 17 24.13 1.92 -0.19
CA PRO A 17 24.17 3.37 0.01
C PRO A 17 23.19 4.14 -0.88
N ARG A 18 23.02 3.72 -2.13
CA ARG A 18 22.11 4.37 -3.09
C ARG A 18 20.64 4.25 -2.69
N THR A 19 20.23 3.14 -2.08
CA THR A 19 18.87 2.99 -1.55
C THR A 19 18.63 3.97 -0.41
N LYS A 20 19.60 4.11 0.49
CA LYS A 20 19.52 5.08 1.61
C LYS A 20 19.48 6.53 1.12
N GLU A 21 20.27 6.86 0.10
CA GLU A 21 20.25 8.17 -0.54
C GLU A 21 18.87 8.45 -1.16
N PHE A 22 18.29 7.48 -1.86
CA PHE A 22 16.96 7.59 -2.44
C PHE A 22 15.86 7.75 -1.38
N GLU A 23 15.92 6.98 -0.29
CA GLU A 23 15.02 7.14 0.86
C GLU A 23 15.10 8.54 1.46
N HIS A 24 16.31 9.08 1.60
CA HIS A 24 16.53 10.42 2.11
C HIS A 24 15.95 11.51 1.19
N LEU A 25 16.20 11.41 -0.12
CA LEU A 25 15.67 12.37 -1.10
C LEU A 25 14.14 12.34 -1.15
N LEU A 26 13.54 11.15 -1.10
CA LEU A 26 12.09 11.00 -1.03
C LEU A 26 11.51 11.56 0.28
N ALA A 27 12.17 11.35 1.41
CA ALA A 27 11.75 11.92 2.69
C ALA A 27 11.70 13.45 2.63
N MET A 28 12.72 14.05 2.05
CA MET A 28 12.76 15.52 1.83
C MET A 28 11.65 15.99 0.89
N CYS A 29 11.42 15.27 -0.21
CA CYS A 29 10.40 15.64 -1.19
C CYS A 29 8.98 15.54 -0.63
N CYS A 30 8.70 14.50 0.17
CA CYS A 30 7.39 14.27 0.78
C CYS A 30 7.17 14.99 2.10
N GLY A 31 8.20 15.65 2.65
CA GLY A 31 8.11 16.32 3.95
C GLY A 31 7.90 15.37 5.13
N THR A 32 8.47 14.15 5.06
CA THR A 32 8.38 13.13 6.11
C THR A 32 9.74 12.82 6.70
N ASP A 33 9.78 12.37 7.96
CA ASP A 33 11.04 12.07 8.65
C ASP A 33 11.71 10.78 8.14
N LYS A 34 10.93 9.83 7.67
CA LYS A 34 11.44 8.52 7.26
C LYS A 34 10.70 7.95 6.05
N VAL A 35 11.48 7.31 5.20
CA VAL A 35 10.99 6.54 4.06
C VAL A 35 11.70 5.18 4.05
N VAL A 36 10.98 4.15 3.67
CA VAL A 36 11.51 2.80 3.49
C VAL A 36 11.20 2.34 2.08
N CYS A 37 12.22 1.94 1.34
CA CYS A 37 12.07 1.40 -0.01
C CYS A 37 11.85 -0.11 0.04
N LEU A 38 10.83 -0.56 -0.67
CA LEU A 38 10.52 -1.97 -0.88
C LEU A 38 10.64 -2.34 -2.37
N ASN A 39 10.57 -3.62 -2.66
CA ASN A 39 10.74 -4.14 -4.02
C ASN A 39 9.52 -3.90 -4.93
N SER A 40 8.35 -3.62 -4.35
CA SER A 40 7.11 -3.36 -5.10
C SER A 40 6.09 -2.58 -4.27
N ALA A 41 5.17 -1.88 -4.97
CA ALA A 41 4.04 -1.23 -4.34
C ALA A 41 3.11 -2.23 -3.62
N THR A 42 2.94 -3.42 -4.14
CA THR A 42 2.18 -4.51 -3.50
C THR A 42 2.76 -4.86 -2.13
N ALA A 43 4.08 -5.03 -2.05
CA ALA A 43 4.76 -5.29 -0.78
C ALA A 43 4.60 -4.12 0.20
N CYS A 44 4.61 -2.88 -0.29
CA CYS A 44 4.36 -1.69 0.53
C CYS A 44 2.96 -1.73 1.15
N MET A 45 1.93 -2.00 0.35
CA MET A 45 0.54 -2.07 0.82
C MET A 45 0.37 -3.19 1.86
N GLU A 46 0.91 -4.38 1.62
CA GLU A 46 0.85 -5.48 2.59
C GLU A 46 1.56 -5.13 3.89
N LEU A 47 2.75 -4.54 3.81
CA LEU A 47 3.51 -4.12 5.00
C LEU A 47 2.74 -3.09 5.82
N ILE A 48 2.10 -2.10 5.18
CA ILE A 48 1.30 -1.09 5.85
C ILE A 48 0.16 -1.75 6.64
N LEU A 49 -0.58 -2.67 6.03
CA LEU A 49 -1.67 -3.38 6.72
C LEU A 49 -1.15 -4.15 7.95
N ARG A 50 -0.01 -4.82 7.83
CA ARG A 50 0.62 -5.56 8.94
C ARG A 50 1.09 -4.63 10.06
N VAL A 51 1.70 -3.48 9.72
CA VAL A 51 2.17 -2.49 10.70
C VAL A 51 0.99 -1.85 11.44
N LEU A 52 -0.13 -1.64 10.76
CA LEU A 52 -1.37 -1.15 11.38
C LEU A 52 -2.09 -2.22 12.22
N GLY A 53 -1.61 -3.46 12.23
CA GLY A 53 -2.21 -4.57 12.96
C GLY A 53 -3.51 -5.07 12.34
N ILE A 54 -3.71 -4.83 11.06
CA ILE A 54 -4.88 -5.29 10.30
C ILE A 54 -4.74 -6.79 10.01
N GLY A 55 -5.79 -7.57 10.31
CA GLY A 55 -5.75 -9.01 10.13
C GLY A 55 -7.13 -9.67 10.27
N PRO A 56 -7.16 -10.95 10.66
CA PRO A 56 -8.42 -11.68 10.85
C PRO A 56 -9.37 -10.96 11.81
N GLY A 57 -10.61 -10.76 11.39
CA GLY A 57 -11.63 -10.02 12.14
C GLY A 57 -11.76 -8.55 11.76
N ASP A 58 -10.82 -8.01 10.97
CA ASP A 58 -10.93 -6.66 10.42
C ASP A 58 -11.52 -6.67 9.02
N GLU A 59 -12.15 -5.57 8.62
CA GLU A 59 -12.62 -5.34 7.26
C GLU A 59 -11.81 -4.21 6.61
N VAL A 60 -11.40 -4.42 5.36
CA VAL A 60 -10.72 -3.41 4.56
C VAL A 60 -11.52 -3.16 3.30
N ILE A 61 -11.83 -1.89 3.08
CA ILE A 61 -12.64 -1.43 1.95
C ILE A 61 -11.69 -0.99 0.83
N THR A 62 -11.94 -1.46 -0.38
CA THR A 62 -11.25 -0.99 -1.59
C THR A 62 -12.22 -0.87 -2.75
N SER A 63 -11.87 -0.06 -3.75
CA SER A 63 -12.66 0.06 -4.97
C SER A 63 -12.69 -1.25 -5.75
N ALA A 64 -13.84 -1.58 -6.33
CA ALA A 64 -13.94 -2.67 -7.31
C ALA A 64 -13.19 -2.34 -8.62
N TYR A 65 -13.05 -1.06 -8.93
CA TYR A 65 -12.29 -0.57 -10.09
C TYR A 65 -10.86 -0.22 -9.69
N THR A 66 -10.05 -1.24 -9.49
CA THR A 66 -8.63 -1.08 -9.12
C THR A 66 -7.81 -2.28 -9.60
N TYR A 67 -6.49 -2.16 -9.50
CA TYR A 67 -5.60 -3.28 -9.79
C TYR A 67 -5.74 -4.38 -8.73
N THR A 68 -5.67 -5.63 -9.16
CA THR A 68 -5.87 -6.83 -8.31
C THR A 68 -5.03 -6.83 -7.02
N ALA A 69 -3.86 -6.19 -7.03
CA ALA A 69 -2.98 -6.12 -5.87
C ALA A 69 -3.67 -5.49 -4.66
N SER A 70 -4.53 -4.47 -4.85
CA SER A 70 -5.25 -3.82 -3.76
C SER A 70 -6.17 -4.78 -3.00
N ALA A 71 -6.81 -5.70 -3.71
CA ALA A 71 -7.63 -6.74 -3.11
C ALA A 71 -6.80 -7.89 -2.52
N SER A 72 -5.74 -8.30 -3.24
CA SER A 72 -4.91 -9.45 -2.85
C SER A 72 -4.21 -9.23 -1.52
N VAL A 73 -3.65 -8.04 -1.27
CA VAL A 73 -2.95 -7.74 0.00
C VAL A 73 -3.87 -7.81 1.21
N ILE A 74 -5.15 -7.48 1.05
CA ILE A 74 -6.17 -7.60 2.11
C ILE A 74 -6.37 -9.07 2.46
N CYS A 75 -6.48 -9.94 1.45
CA CYS A 75 -6.57 -11.38 1.65
C CYS A 75 -5.29 -11.97 2.27
N HIS A 76 -4.10 -11.47 1.88
CA HIS A 76 -2.82 -11.94 2.40
C HIS A 76 -2.67 -11.69 3.92
N VAL A 77 -3.21 -10.61 4.44
CA VAL A 77 -3.19 -10.34 5.89
C VAL A 77 -4.34 -11.03 6.63
N GLY A 78 -5.23 -11.73 5.92
CA GLY A 78 -6.36 -12.45 6.50
C GLY A 78 -7.54 -11.56 6.88
N ALA A 79 -7.57 -10.31 6.46
CA ALA A 79 -8.70 -9.41 6.66
C ALA A 79 -9.81 -9.69 5.66
N LYS A 80 -11.03 -9.27 5.98
CA LYS A 80 -12.18 -9.39 5.10
C LYS A 80 -12.16 -8.27 4.05
N LEU A 81 -12.11 -8.67 2.79
CA LEU A 81 -12.19 -7.76 1.65
C LEU A 81 -13.64 -7.27 1.48
N VAL A 82 -13.82 -5.95 1.40
CA VAL A 82 -15.09 -5.30 1.05
C VAL A 82 -14.87 -4.46 -0.20
N LEU A 83 -15.51 -4.87 -1.29
CA LEU A 83 -15.47 -4.15 -2.56
C LEU A 83 -16.61 -3.14 -2.61
N VAL A 84 -16.30 -1.92 -3.03
CA VAL A 84 -17.24 -0.84 -3.23
C VAL A 84 -17.13 -0.35 -4.67
N ASP A 85 -18.28 -0.06 -5.27
CA ASP A 85 -18.34 0.44 -6.64
C ASP A 85 -17.84 1.88 -6.75
N THR A 86 -17.65 2.34 -7.96
CA THR A 86 -17.31 3.74 -8.24
C THR A 86 -18.54 4.63 -8.19
N ALA A 87 -18.35 5.89 -7.87
CA ALA A 87 -19.41 6.89 -7.97
C ALA A 87 -19.86 7.07 -9.43
N PRO A 88 -21.15 7.38 -9.68
CA PRO A 88 -21.65 7.60 -11.03
C PRO A 88 -20.80 8.60 -11.81
N ASN A 89 -20.38 8.23 -13.03
CA ASN A 89 -19.54 9.03 -13.91
C ASN A 89 -18.15 9.42 -13.34
N SER A 90 -17.63 8.64 -12.40
CA SER A 90 -16.32 8.83 -11.78
C SER A 90 -15.55 7.52 -11.69
N PHE A 91 -14.22 7.59 -11.57
CA PHE A 91 -13.36 6.46 -11.20
C PHE A 91 -13.08 6.42 -9.70
N GLU A 92 -13.58 7.39 -8.95
CA GLU A 92 -13.45 7.43 -7.49
C GLU A 92 -14.42 6.47 -6.83
N MET A 93 -14.01 5.92 -5.70
CA MET A 93 -14.85 5.04 -4.90
C MET A 93 -16.10 5.78 -4.40
N ASP A 94 -17.26 5.13 -4.46
CA ASP A 94 -18.50 5.69 -3.92
C ASP A 94 -18.49 5.70 -2.39
N TYR A 95 -18.46 6.89 -1.82
CA TYR A 95 -18.46 7.12 -0.38
C TYR A 95 -19.85 7.31 0.21
N SER A 96 -20.92 7.31 -0.58
CA SER A 96 -22.29 7.60 -0.12
C SER A 96 -22.82 6.56 0.89
N ASN A 97 -22.38 5.31 0.76
CA ASN A 97 -22.84 4.18 1.58
C ASN A 97 -21.92 3.86 2.79
N LYS A 98 -21.14 4.83 3.26
CA LYS A 98 -20.24 4.63 4.41
C LYS A 98 -20.91 4.09 5.68
N SER A 99 -22.18 4.41 5.89
CA SER A 99 -22.93 4.00 7.09
C SER A 99 -23.19 2.50 7.16
N ASP A 100 -23.33 1.83 6.01
CA ASP A 100 -23.65 0.40 5.96
C ASP A 100 -22.43 -0.47 6.29
N TYR A 101 -21.23 0.07 6.06
CA TYR A 101 -19.96 -0.60 6.34
C TYR A 101 -19.44 -0.35 7.76
N SER A 102 -20.16 0.45 8.62
CA SER A 102 -19.62 0.99 9.88
C SER A 102 -19.99 0.25 11.16
N ARG A 103 -20.64 -0.86 11.11
CA ARG A 103 -21.10 -1.55 12.33
C ARG A 103 -20.12 -2.65 12.76
N GLY A 104 -19.15 -2.28 13.58
CA GLY A 104 -18.49 -3.22 14.47
C GLY A 104 -17.06 -3.64 14.18
N PHE A 105 -16.37 -3.11 13.15
CA PHE A 105 -15.01 -3.53 12.79
C PHE A 105 -14.03 -2.35 12.65
N ARG A 106 -12.74 -2.60 12.87
CA ARG A 106 -11.70 -1.63 12.51
C ARG A 106 -11.65 -1.50 10.98
N ARG A 107 -11.52 -0.27 10.51
CA ARG A 107 -11.51 0.03 9.08
C ARG A 107 -10.24 0.69 8.67
N CYS A 108 -9.74 0.23 7.55
CA CYS A 108 -8.71 0.91 6.79
C CYS A 108 -9.21 1.12 5.36
N ASN A 109 -9.02 2.32 4.81
CA ASN A 109 -9.19 2.60 3.38
C ASN A 109 -7.80 2.54 2.75
N LEU A 110 -7.64 1.74 1.73
CA LEU A 110 -6.46 1.68 0.87
C LEU A 110 -6.65 2.51 -0.39
#